data_a3607a5bb027f06c2e1d0ccf0e58fd8f
#
_entry.id   a3607a5bb027f06c2e1d0ccf0e58fd8f
#
_cell.length_a   1.000
_cell.length_b   1.000
_cell.length_c   1.000
_cell.angle_alpha   90.00
_cell.angle_beta   90.00
_cell.angle_gamma   90.00
#
_symmetry.space_group_name_H-M   'P 1'
#
loop_
_entity.id
_entity.type
_entity.pdbx_description
1 polymer ?
#
loop_
_entity_poly.entity_id
_entity_poly.type
_entity_poly.pdbx_seq_one_letter_code
_entity_poly.pdbx_strand_id
1 'polypeptide(L)'
;MEPDTVKPDIEHIPRADAAKKLLHRFYPVHYVVGMKVEDTLRTNDLLNRHQVAVLWIIRSEGQDGVSMRRKNIENALTGWYETSSSAISKAVRALAKPPLSLVTIQEHPQSAREKLVTLTPAGEKFLLQMTNNGVLLCKWYLSSMDRWNAEMDACLYIFSKVNAIFESLIDEERAERGETLKHQNTNDMMLQHPLTPTFMDRSYSLSEIPRIPREYSALMQLNAFFPIHYTAGNRLEIALRRGANLSRQQVIILWIISAEGLNGMSMPRKAIERALRDWLELTSSSVSKAIRSLTGAPHNILTIVELPESGREKLVCLTEEGKAFAGDMFQNGIQFLHKVIDKLSDDEIDMVLHVFKRTSEIFEGYPGPFRD
;
A
#
# COMPACT_ATOMS: atom_id res chain seq x y z
N MET A 1 42.78 -5.74 3.58
CA MET A 1 42.28 -4.35 3.54
C MET A 1 40.78 -4.50 3.72
N GLU A 2 40.28 -4.31 4.92
CA GLU A 2 38.82 -4.24 5.15
C GLU A 2 38.33 -3.02 4.40
N PRO A 3 37.23 -3.14 3.65
CA PRO A 3 36.64 -1.96 3.01
C PRO A 3 36.23 -0.99 4.12
N ASP A 4 36.68 0.25 4.02
CA ASP A 4 36.22 1.35 4.87
C ASP A 4 34.68 1.33 4.90
N THR A 5 34.12 0.85 6.00
CA THR A 5 32.70 0.92 6.26
C THR A 5 32.35 2.36 6.59
N VAL A 6 32.12 3.16 5.56
CA VAL A 6 31.51 4.48 5.73
C VAL A 6 30.21 4.25 6.47
N LYS A 7 30.16 4.69 7.73
CA LYS A 7 28.91 4.63 8.50
C LYS A 7 27.86 5.46 7.75
N PRO A 8 26.65 4.91 7.55
CA PRO A 8 25.60 5.68 6.91
C PRO A 8 25.28 6.93 7.73
N ASP A 9 25.25 8.07 7.05
CA ASP A 9 24.78 9.32 7.62
C ASP A 9 23.23 9.28 7.64
N ILE A 10 22.68 8.56 8.60
CA ILE A 10 21.23 8.53 8.84
C ILE A 10 20.91 9.74 9.72
N GLU A 11 20.07 10.63 9.19
CA GLU A 11 19.56 11.79 9.91
C GLU A 11 18.82 11.34 11.18
N HIS A 12 19.32 11.75 12.36
CA HIS A 12 18.62 11.53 13.61
C HIS A 12 17.39 12.45 13.68
N ILE A 13 16.21 11.85 13.91
CA ILE A 13 14.93 12.53 13.98
C ILE A 13 14.38 12.46 15.41
N PRO A 14 14.15 13.59 16.07
CA PRO A 14 13.51 13.58 17.37
C PRO A 14 12.17 12.85 17.34
N ARG A 15 11.93 11.96 18.31
CA ARG A 15 10.70 11.16 18.41
C ARG A 15 9.43 12.01 18.30
N ALA A 16 9.43 13.24 18.82
CA ALA A 16 8.32 14.16 18.73
C ALA A 16 7.93 14.53 17.28
N ASP A 17 8.89 14.55 16.36
CA ASP A 17 8.68 14.90 14.95
C ASP A 17 8.49 13.66 14.05
N ALA A 18 8.80 12.47 14.58
CA ALA A 18 8.89 11.24 13.81
C ALA A 18 7.57 10.87 13.12
N ALA A 19 6.44 10.93 13.83
CA ALA A 19 5.13 10.59 13.26
C ALA A 19 4.73 11.53 12.12
N LYS A 20 4.99 12.82 12.25
CA LYS A 20 4.76 13.81 11.18
C LYS A 20 5.65 13.54 9.97
N LYS A 21 6.95 13.30 10.17
CA LYS A 21 7.88 12.97 9.08
C LYS A 21 7.51 11.65 8.42
N LEU A 22 7.09 10.64 9.21
CA LEU A 22 6.65 9.36 8.67
C LEU A 22 5.40 9.52 7.80
N LEU A 23 4.41 10.32 8.20
CA LEU A 23 3.24 10.59 7.38
C LEU A 23 3.62 11.15 6.00
N HIS A 24 4.54 12.12 5.95
CA HIS A 24 5.03 12.68 4.69
C HIS A 24 5.79 11.67 3.84
N ARG A 25 6.60 10.80 4.44
CA ARG A 25 7.39 9.78 3.73
C ARG A 25 6.55 8.56 3.35
N PHE A 26 5.49 8.29 4.09
CA PHE A 26 4.55 7.20 3.79
C PHE A 26 3.75 7.48 2.52
N TYR A 27 3.36 8.71 2.28
CA TYR A 27 2.56 9.12 1.13
C TYR A 27 3.14 8.64 -0.22
N PRO A 28 4.39 8.97 -0.61
CA PRO A 28 4.95 8.49 -1.87
C PRO A 28 5.15 6.97 -1.89
N VAL A 29 5.51 6.35 -0.76
CA VAL A 29 5.65 4.89 -0.70
C VAL A 29 4.30 4.20 -0.94
N HIS A 30 3.23 4.71 -0.36
CA HIS A 30 1.89 4.15 -0.54
C HIS A 30 1.34 4.37 -1.94
N TYR A 31 1.32 5.61 -2.43
CA TYR A 31 0.66 5.92 -3.70
C TYR A 31 1.57 5.77 -4.92
N VAL A 32 2.82 6.21 -4.85
CA VAL A 32 3.71 6.15 -6.01
C VAL A 32 4.35 4.77 -6.14
N VAL A 33 5.01 4.30 -5.09
CA VAL A 33 5.70 3.00 -5.11
C VAL A 33 4.70 1.86 -5.19
N GLY A 34 3.67 1.87 -4.34
CA GLY A 34 2.63 0.83 -4.34
C GLY A 34 1.99 0.63 -5.71
N MET A 35 1.70 1.73 -6.43
CA MET A 35 1.13 1.62 -7.77
C MET A 35 2.10 1.07 -8.80
N LYS A 36 3.40 1.41 -8.73
CA LYS A 36 4.41 0.84 -9.63
C LYS A 36 4.61 -0.66 -9.39
N VAL A 37 4.47 -1.11 -8.13
CA VAL A 37 4.43 -2.53 -7.79
C VAL A 37 3.19 -3.19 -8.41
N GLU A 38 2.00 -2.60 -8.23
CA GLU A 38 0.76 -3.13 -8.83
C GLU A 38 0.84 -3.21 -10.35
N ASP A 39 1.34 -2.17 -11.02
CA ASP A 39 1.47 -2.15 -12.48
C ASP A 39 2.40 -3.27 -12.99
N THR A 40 3.49 -3.52 -12.27
CA THR A 40 4.39 -4.65 -12.56
C THR A 40 3.67 -5.99 -12.45
N LEU A 41 2.81 -6.16 -11.45
CA LEU A 41 2.06 -7.40 -11.21
C LEU A 41 0.93 -7.63 -12.22
N ARG A 42 0.40 -6.58 -12.87
CA ARG A 42 -0.71 -6.71 -13.84
C ARG A 42 -0.35 -7.49 -15.11
N THR A 43 0.90 -7.72 -15.36
CA THR A 43 1.37 -8.54 -16.49
C THR A 43 0.76 -8.08 -17.82
N ASN A 44 1.29 -6.99 -18.38
CA ASN A 44 0.87 -6.40 -19.65
C ASN A 44 -0.59 -5.86 -19.69
N ASP A 45 -1.08 -5.31 -18.59
CA ASP A 45 -2.43 -4.73 -18.45
C ASP A 45 -3.58 -5.72 -18.75
N LEU A 46 -3.30 -7.02 -18.74
CA LEU A 46 -4.32 -8.06 -18.95
C LEU A 46 -5.34 -8.10 -17.81
N LEU A 47 -4.92 -7.73 -16.61
CA LEU A 47 -5.74 -7.73 -15.41
C LEU A 47 -5.93 -6.32 -14.85
N ASN A 48 -7.12 -6.07 -14.31
CA ASN A 48 -7.33 -4.90 -13.48
C ASN A 48 -6.91 -5.19 -12.01
N ARG A 49 -6.84 -4.14 -11.20
CA ARG A 49 -6.43 -4.17 -9.80
C ARG A 49 -7.15 -5.24 -8.97
N HIS A 50 -8.48 -5.32 -9.10
CA HIS A 50 -9.27 -6.30 -8.34
C HIS A 50 -8.95 -7.74 -8.74
N GLN A 51 -8.68 -7.99 -10.01
CA GLN A 51 -8.34 -9.31 -10.53
C GLN A 51 -6.97 -9.77 -10.04
N VAL A 52 -5.97 -8.87 -10.04
CA VAL A 52 -4.64 -9.13 -9.45
C VAL A 52 -4.78 -9.46 -7.97
N ALA A 53 -5.52 -8.64 -7.22
CA ALA A 53 -5.72 -8.85 -5.80
C ALA A 53 -6.44 -10.17 -5.48
N VAL A 54 -7.43 -10.59 -6.30
CA VAL A 54 -8.09 -11.89 -6.16
C VAL A 54 -7.10 -13.05 -6.33
N LEU A 55 -6.26 -13.01 -7.37
CA LEU A 55 -5.26 -14.06 -7.59
C LEU A 55 -4.23 -14.09 -6.47
N TRP A 56 -3.78 -12.92 -6.03
CA TRP A 56 -2.80 -12.82 -4.95
C TRP A 56 -3.35 -13.35 -3.62
N ILE A 57 -4.59 -12.98 -3.23
CA ILE A 57 -5.19 -13.45 -1.98
C ILE A 57 -5.43 -14.97 -1.97
N ILE A 58 -5.81 -15.55 -3.12
CA ILE A 58 -5.92 -17.01 -3.24
C ILE A 58 -4.55 -17.66 -2.99
N ARG A 59 -3.48 -17.07 -3.52
CA ARG A 59 -2.11 -17.59 -3.34
C ARG A 59 -1.62 -17.45 -1.92
N SER A 60 -1.84 -16.29 -1.29
CA SER A 60 -1.30 -15.99 0.05
C SER A 60 -2.11 -16.59 1.19
N GLU A 61 -3.45 -16.65 1.07
CA GLU A 61 -4.35 -17.04 2.16
C GLU A 61 -5.26 -18.23 1.81
N GLY A 62 -5.25 -18.69 0.57
CA GLY A 62 -6.07 -19.81 0.13
C GLY A 62 -5.54 -21.17 0.60
N GLN A 63 -6.41 -22.17 0.59
CA GLN A 63 -6.03 -23.55 0.88
C GLN A 63 -4.99 -24.02 -0.15
N ASP A 64 -3.82 -24.46 0.33
CA ASP A 64 -2.66 -24.89 -0.47
C ASP A 64 -2.21 -23.83 -1.50
N GLY A 65 -2.59 -22.56 -1.30
CA GLY A 65 -2.31 -21.46 -2.23
C GLY A 65 -3.01 -21.58 -3.59
N VAL A 66 -4.02 -22.46 -3.70
CA VAL A 66 -4.71 -22.77 -4.97
C VAL A 66 -6.20 -22.53 -4.93
N SER A 67 -6.84 -22.56 -3.76
CA SER A 67 -8.29 -22.37 -3.66
C SER A 67 -8.72 -21.58 -2.44
N MET A 68 -9.82 -20.85 -2.56
CA MET A 68 -10.38 -20.05 -1.47
C MET A 68 -11.90 -19.91 -1.60
N ARG A 69 -12.62 -19.92 -0.48
CA ARG A 69 -14.05 -19.61 -0.47
C ARG A 69 -14.29 -18.18 -0.96
N ARG A 70 -15.21 -17.98 -1.89
CA ARG A 70 -15.50 -16.65 -2.44
C ARG A 70 -15.78 -15.62 -1.35
N LYS A 71 -16.52 -15.99 -0.30
CA LYS A 71 -16.80 -15.10 0.82
C LYS A 71 -15.54 -14.67 1.57
N ASN A 72 -14.56 -15.56 1.70
CA ASN A 72 -13.28 -15.22 2.33
C ASN A 72 -12.48 -14.26 1.46
N ILE A 73 -12.48 -14.44 0.13
CA ILE A 73 -11.90 -13.48 -0.82
C ILE A 73 -12.56 -12.10 -0.65
N GLU A 74 -13.89 -12.04 -0.58
CA GLU A 74 -14.63 -10.80 -0.38
C GLU A 74 -14.26 -10.14 0.95
N ASN A 75 -14.22 -10.89 2.04
CA ASN A 75 -13.85 -10.38 3.37
C ASN A 75 -12.41 -9.86 3.43
N ALA A 76 -11.45 -10.58 2.85
CA ALA A 76 -10.06 -10.17 2.84
C ALA A 76 -9.88 -8.88 2.01
N LEU A 77 -10.41 -8.85 0.79
CA LEU A 77 -10.25 -7.71 -0.10
C LEU A 77 -11.00 -6.46 0.36
N THR A 78 -12.13 -6.58 1.05
CA THR A 78 -12.80 -5.42 1.68
C THR A 78 -12.00 -4.85 2.86
N GLY A 79 -11.13 -5.66 3.47
CA GLY A 79 -10.17 -5.19 4.47
C GLY A 79 -8.94 -4.49 3.89
N TRP A 80 -8.57 -4.81 2.63
CA TRP A 80 -7.39 -4.23 1.99
C TRP A 80 -7.66 -2.86 1.35
N TYR A 81 -8.84 -2.69 0.76
CA TYR A 81 -9.26 -1.41 0.17
C TYR A 81 -10.78 -1.30 0.09
N GLU A 82 -11.27 -0.07 0.04
CA GLU A 82 -12.69 0.18 -0.09
C GLU A 82 -13.22 -0.28 -1.43
N THR A 83 -13.78 -1.47 -1.45
CA THR A 83 -14.44 -2.05 -2.61
C THR A 83 -15.75 -2.73 -2.20
N SER A 84 -16.68 -2.87 -3.12
CA SER A 84 -17.93 -3.56 -2.86
C SER A 84 -17.83 -5.04 -3.16
N SER A 85 -18.57 -5.88 -2.42
CA SER A 85 -18.71 -7.31 -2.75
C SER A 85 -19.17 -7.55 -4.18
N SER A 86 -19.91 -6.60 -4.76
CA SER A 86 -20.32 -6.64 -6.18
C SER A 86 -19.13 -6.49 -7.12
N ALA A 87 -18.20 -5.56 -6.84
CA ALA A 87 -17.00 -5.37 -7.65
C ALA A 87 -16.09 -6.59 -7.58
N ILE A 88 -15.88 -7.15 -6.38
CA ILE A 88 -15.10 -8.40 -6.19
C ILE A 88 -15.76 -9.57 -6.92
N SER A 89 -17.07 -9.75 -6.75
CA SER A 89 -17.81 -10.81 -7.46
C SER A 89 -17.74 -10.65 -8.98
N LYS A 90 -17.68 -9.41 -9.51
CA LYS A 90 -17.47 -9.14 -10.93
C LYS A 90 -16.06 -9.53 -11.35
N ALA A 91 -15.04 -9.20 -10.56
CA ALA A 91 -13.65 -9.57 -10.83
C ALA A 91 -13.46 -11.09 -10.87
N VAL A 92 -13.97 -11.81 -9.87
CA VAL A 92 -13.92 -13.28 -9.80
C VAL A 92 -14.60 -13.92 -11.01
N ARG A 93 -15.80 -13.43 -11.39
CA ARG A 93 -16.50 -13.93 -12.59
C ARG A 93 -15.75 -13.64 -13.88
N ALA A 94 -15.08 -12.50 -14.00
CA ALA A 94 -14.29 -12.16 -15.16
C ALA A 94 -13.06 -13.07 -15.28
N LEU A 95 -12.38 -13.37 -14.16
CA LEU A 95 -11.27 -14.32 -14.13
C LEU A 95 -11.68 -15.73 -14.52
N ALA A 96 -12.95 -16.13 -14.28
CA ALA A 96 -13.44 -17.46 -14.61
C ALA A 96 -13.88 -17.61 -16.07
N LYS A 97 -14.04 -16.51 -16.82
CA LYS A 97 -14.54 -16.52 -18.20
C LYS A 97 -13.42 -16.36 -19.22
N PRO A 98 -13.60 -16.86 -20.46
CA PRO A 98 -12.74 -16.50 -21.58
C PRO A 98 -12.70 -14.96 -21.79
N PRO A 99 -11.57 -14.38 -22.23
CA PRO A 99 -10.33 -15.08 -22.61
C PRO A 99 -9.44 -15.45 -21.41
N LEU A 100 -9.73 -14.99 -20.18
CA LEU A 100 -8.86 -15.19 -19.03
C LEU A 100 -8.84 -16.66 -18.56
N SER A 101 -9.97 -17.19 -18.14
CA SER A 101 -10.12 -18.57 -17.65
C SER A 101 -9.06 -18.99 -16.60
N LEU A 102 -8.68 -18.05 -15.72
CA LEU A 102 -7.60 -18.23 -14.73
C LEU A 102 -8.09 -18.90 -13.44
N VAL A 103 -9.40 -18.89 -13.20
CA VAL A 103 -10.01 -19.58 -12.06
C VAL A 103 -11.24 -20.38 -12.49
N THR A 104 -11.62 -21.36 -11.68
CA THR A 104 -12.93 -22.02 -11.74
C THR A 104 -13.75 -21.63 -10.52
N ILE A 105 -15.09 -21.66 -10.67
CA ILE A 105 -16.03 -21.40 -9.57
C ILE A 105 -16.91 -22.63 -9.46
N GLN A 106 -16.84 -23.32 -8.32
CA GLN A 106 -17.59 -24.55 -8.05
C GLN A 106 -18.36 -24.42 -6.74
N GLU A 107 -19.31 -25.29 -6.49
CA GLU A 107 -19.95 -25.42 -5.19
C GLU A 107 -18.95 -25.97 -4.18
N HIS A 108 -18.98 -25.43 -2.95
CA HIS A 108 -18.11 -25.93 -1.90
C HIS A 108 -18.59 -27.35 -1.50
N PRO A 109 -17.71 -28.36 -1.40
CA PRO A 109 -18.10 -29.75 -1.15
C PRO A 109 -18.96 -29.95 0.09
N GLN A 110 -18.78 -29.09 1.10
CA GLN A 110 -19.49 -29.17 2.39
C GLN A 110 -20.71 -28.22 2.49
N SER A 111 -20.97 -27.39 1.45
CA SER A 111 -22.06 -26.40 1.48
C SER A 111 -22.44 -25.94 0.07
N ALA A 112 -23.61 -26.37 -0.41
CA ALA A 112 -24.15 -25.94 -1.72
C ALA A 112 -24.36 -24.41 -1.83
N ARG A 113 -24.44 -23.70 -0.69
CA ARG A 113 -24.62 -22.24 -0.66
C ARG A 113 -23.30 -21.47 -0.82
N GLU A 114 -22.19 -22.13 -0.55
CA GLU A 114 -20.85 -21.52 -0.65
C GLU A 114 -20.19 -21.86 -1.99
N LYS A 115 -19.46 -20.89 -2.52
CA LYS A 115 -18.70 -21.10 -3.76
C LYS A 115 -17.21 -21.14 -3.44
N LEU A 116 -16.53 -22.15 -3.99
CA LEU A 116 -15.09 -22.30 -3.97
C LEU A 116 -14.52 -21.73 -5.27
N VAL A 117 -13.51 -20.90 -5.18
CA VAL A 117 -12.75 -20.35 -6.29
C VAL A 117 -11.40 -21.05 -6.30
N THR A 118 -11.07 -21.69 -7.39
CA THR A 118 -9.83 -22.49 -7.54
C THR A 118 -9.06 -22.03 -8.76
N LEU A 119 -7.74 -21.88 -8.63
CA LEU A 119 -6.86 -21.58 -9.75
C LEU A 119 -6.94 -22.70 -10.80
N THR A 120 -6.94 -22.32 -12.06
CA THR A 120 -6.70 -23.27 -13.16
C THR A 120 -5.19 -23.44 -13.38
N PRO A 121 -4.73 -24.46 -14.13
CA PRO A 121 -3.32 -24.55 -14.53
C PRO A 121 -2.83 -23.29 -15.26
N ALA A 122 -3.69 -22.65 -16.05
CA ALA A 122 -3.40 -21.35 -16.67
C ALA A 122 -3.29 -20.23 -15.61
N GLY A 123 -4.15 -20.26 -14.59
CA GLY A 123 -4.10 -19.33 -13.46
C GLY A 123 -2.85 -19.47 -12.62
N GLU A 124 -2.42 -20.68 -12.34
CA GLU A 124 -1.15 -20.94 -11.61
C GLU A 124 0.07 -20.43 -12.40
N LYS A 125 0.11 -20.73 -13.72
CA LYS A 125 1.18 -20.22 -14.60
C LYS A 125 1.19 -18.70 -14.65
N PHE A 126 0.02 -18.08 -14.77
CA PHE A 126 -0.10 -16.61 -14.77
C PHE A 126 0.37 -16.00 -13.44
N LEU A 127 -0.02 -16.62 -12.32
CA LEU A 127 0.38 -16.17 -10.99
C LEU A 127 1.91 -16.29 -10.79
N LEU A 128 2.52 -17.36 -11.29
CA LEU A 128 3.97 -17.53 -11.27
C LEU A 128 4.67 -16.39 -12.04
N GLN A 129 4.19 -16.09 -13.25
CA GLN A 129 4.73 -14.97 -14.04
C GLN A 129 4.56 -13.63 -13.32
N MET A 130 3.38 -13.38 -12.75
CA MET A 130 3.11 -12.18 -11.94
C MET A 130 4.09 -12.05 -10.77
N THR A 131 4.35 -13.15 -10.05
CA THR A 131 5.32 -13.20 -8.95
C THR A 131 6.74 -12.95 -9.46
N ASN A 132 7.14 -13.56 -10.57
CA ASN A 132 8.47 -13.34 -11.17
C ASN A 132 8.69 -11.87 -11.55
N ASN A 133 7.71 -11.23 -12.16
CA ASN A 133 7.78 -9.80 -12.48
C ASN A 133 7.99 -8.96 -11.21
N GLY A 134 7.24 -9.25 -10.14
CA GLY A 134 7.41 -8.60 -8.85
C GLY A 134 8.78 -8.85 -8.21
N VAL A 135 9.31 -10.07 -8.32
CA VAL A 135 10.66 -10.42 -7.85
C VAL A 135 11.73 -9.66 -8.64
N LEU A 136 11.58 -9.51 -9.96
CA LEU A 136 12.50 -8.71 -10.79
C LEU A 136 12.50 -7.24 -10.37
N LEU A 137 11.32 -6.67 -10.15
CA LEU A 137 11.19 -5.32 -9.60
C LEU A 137 11.93 -5.19 -8.25
N CYS A 138 11.70 -6.13 -7.34
CA CYS A 138 12.32 -6.09 -6.01
C CYS A 138 13.85 -6.30 -6.08
N LYS A 139 14.35 -7.12 -7.01
CA LYS A 139 15.81 -7.26 -7.26
C LYS A 139 16.40 -5.92 -7.71
N TRP A 140 15.77 -5.25 -8.69
CA TRP A 140 16.19 -3.93 -9.11
C TRP A 140 16.18 -2.92 -7.97
N TYR A 141 15.08 -2.87 -7.22
CA TYR A 141 14.93 -1.96 -6.08
C TYR A 141 16.00 -2.19 -5.01
N LEU A 142 16.17 -3.45 -4.57
CA LEU A 142 17.13 -3.79 -3.53
C LEU A 142 18.59 -3.59 -3.98
N SER A 143 18.91 -3.82 -5.27
CA SER A 143 20.24 -3.52 -5.81
C SER A 143 20.58 -2.04 -5.77
N SER A 144 19.55 -1.18 -5.77
CA SER A 144 19.71 0.28 -5.67
C SER A 144 19.80 0.77 -4.21
N MET A 145 19.50 -0.11 -3.23
CA MET A 145 19.66 0.16 -1.80
C MET A 145 21.10 -0.01 -1.31
N ASP A 146 21.96 -0.66 -2.08
CA ASP A 146 23.29 -1.09 -1.62
C ASP A 146 24.32 0.04 -1.67
N ARG A 147 24.03 1.17 -1.01
CA ARG A 147 25.05 2.21 -0.75
C ARG A 147 26.06 1.76 0.30
N TRP A 148 25.67 0.89 1.21
CA TRP A 148 26.47 0.21 2.23
C TRP A 148 25.87 -1.17 2.49
N ASN A 149 26.71 -2.09 2.90
CA ASN A 149 26.32 -3.49 3.08
C ASN A 149 25.10 -3.73 3.99
N ALA A 150 24.77 -2.78 4.87
CA ALA A 150 23.65 -2.87 5.81
C ALA A 150 22.34 -2.21 5.34
N GLU A 151 22.34 -1.40 4.27
CA GLU A 151 21.14 -0.67 3.84
C GLU A 151 20.03 -1.62 3.36
N MET A 152 20.41 -2.66 2.62
CA MET A 152 19.46 -3.68 2.18
C MET A 152 18.91 -4.49 3.37
N ASP A 153 19.74 -4.85 4.32
CA ASP A 153 19.31 -5.59 5.52
C ASP A 153 18.38 -4.72 6.38
N ALA A 154 18.71 -3.43 6.54
CA ALA A 154 17.85 -2.45 7.19
C ALA A 154 16.49 -2.30 6.49
N CYS A 155 16.50 -2.22 5.16
CA CYS A 155 15.29 -2.15 4.36
C CYS A 155 14.37 -3.35 4.60
N LEU A 156 14.89 -4.56 4.46
CA LEU A 156 14.14 -5.80 4.68
C LEU A 156 13.62 -5.92 6.11
N TYR A 157 14.47 -5.58 7.08
CA TYR A 157 14.08 -5.57 8.49
C TYR A 157 12.95 -4.59 8.76
N ILE A 158 13.12 -3.33 8.37
CA ILE A 158 12.16 -2.27 8.67
C ILE A 158 10.80 -2.49 7.99
N PHE A 159 10.77 -2.90 6.73
CA PHE A 159 9.50 -3.23 6.08
C PHE A 159 8.77 -4.36 6.80
N SER A 160 9.50 -5.40 7.23
CA SER A 160 8.93 -6.51 7.99
C SER A 160 8.46 -6.08 9.37
N LYS A 161 9.25 -5.28 10.09
CA LYS A 161 8.93 -4.76 11.44
C LYS A 161 7.68 -3.88 11.41
N VAL A 162 7.61 -2.95 10.47
CA VAL A 162 6.46 -2.06 10.31
C VAL A 162 5.19 -2.86 9.99
N ASN A 163 5.28 -3.88 9.12
CA ASN A 163 4.14 -4.78 8.86
C ASN A 163 3.67 -5.49 10.12
N ALA A 164 4.58 -6.08 10.89
CA ALA A 164 4.23 -6.76 12.14
C ALA A 164 3.56 -5.81 13.15
N ILE A 165 4.01 -4.55 13.22
CA ILE A 165 3.39 -3.53 14.05
C ILE A 165 1.96 -3.23 13.57
N PHE A 166 1.73 -3.06 12.27
CA PHE A 166 0.39 -2.82 11.75
C PHE A 166 -0.55 -4.01 11.98
N GLU A 167 -0.07 -5.24 11.83
CA GLU A 167 -0.83 -6.46 12.15
C GLU A 167 -1.21 -6.49 13.63
N SER A 168 -0.27 -6.22 14.55
CA SER A 168 -0.55 -6.12 15.99
C SER A 168 -1.61 -5.07 16.31
N LEU A 169 -1.54 -3.88 15.70
CA LEU A 169 -2.53 -2.83 15.90
C LEU A 169 -3.94 -3.24 15.40
N ILE A 170 -4.01 -4.00 14.31
CA ILE A 170 -5.28 -4.54 13.79
C ILE A 170 -5.87 -5.56 14.76
N ASP A 171 -5.03 -6.43 15.30
CA ASP A 171 -5.47 -7.47 16.22
C ASP A 171 -5.91 -6.86 17.57
N GLU A 172 -5.22 -5.84 18.05
CA GLU A 172 -5.64 -5.04 19.22
C GLU A 172 -7.04 -4.42 19.00
N GLU A 173 -7.26 -3.75 17.85
CA GLU A 173 -8.57 -3.18 17.52
C GLU A 173 -9.69 -4.21 17.38
N ARG A 174 -9.38 -5.41 16.88
CA ARG A 174 -10.33 -6.52 16.77
C ARG A 174 -10.69 -7.07 18.15
N ALA A 175 -9.68 -7.25 19.01
CA ALA A 175 -9.86 -7.70 20.37
C ALA A 175 -10.74 -6.73 21.18
N GLU A 176 -10.54 -5.42 21.03
CA GLU A 176 -11.37 -4.38 21.64
C GLU A 176 -12.85 -4.47 21.20
N ARG A 177 -13.11 -4.92 19.96
CA ARG A 177 -14.47 -5.15 19.44
C ARG A 177 -15.05 -6.51 19.79
N GLY A 178 -14.31 -7.37 20.52
CA GLY A 178 -14.72 -8.73 20.86
C GLY A 178 -14.76 -9.69 19.65
N GLU A 179 -14.06 -9.35 18.57
CA GLU A 179 -13.94 -10.19 17.39
C GLU A 179 -12.92 -11.30 17.65
N THR A 180 -13.31 -12.57 17.39
CA THR A 180 -12.37 -13.70 17.51
C THR A 180 -11.25 -13.54 16.49
N LEU A 181 -10.00 -13.59 16.95
CA LEU A 181 -8.81 -13.62 16.10
C LEU A 181 -8.94 -14.83 15.16
N LYS A 182 -9.16 -14.58 13.89
CA LYS A 182 -8.97 -15.62 12.87
C LYS A 182 -7.46 -15.69 12.63
N HIS A 183 -6.82 -16.76 13.12
CA HIS A 183 -5.51 -17.13 12.65
C HIS A 183 -5.58 -17.19 11.13
N GLN A 184 -4.98 -16.20 10.47
CA GLN A 184 -4.70 -16.31 9.06
C GLN A 184 -3.68 -17.43 8.95
N ASN A 185 -4.10 -18.55 8.35
CA ASN A 185 -3.16 -19.51 7.83
C ASN A 185 -2.39 -18.80 6.72
N THR A 186 -1.32 -18.12 7.09
CA THR A 186 -0.30 -17.70 6.14
C THR A 186 0.29 -19.00 5.59
N ASN A 187 0.02 -19.26 4.32
CA ASN A 187 0.56 -20.42 3.64
C ASN A 187 2.09 -20.37 3.73
N ASP A 188 2.68 -21.26 4.50
CA ASP A 188 4.14 -21.40 4.69
C ASP A 188 4.94 -21.45 3.38
N MET A 189 4.29 -21.79 2.27
CA MET A 189 4.95 -21.87 0.95
C MET A 189 5.38 -20.52 0.36
N MET A 190 4.75 -19.39 0.72
CA MET A 190 5.23 -18.06 0.32
C MET A 190 6.09 -17.38 1.40
N LEU A 191 6.02 -17.88 2.63
CA LEU A 191 6.57 -17.23 3.81
C LEU A 191 7.39 -18.20 4.68
N GLN A 192 8.31 -18.95 4.12
CA GLN A 192 9.49 -19.27 4.91
C GLN A 192 10.25 -17.96 5.11
N HIS A 193 9.70 -17.13 6.01
CA HIS A 193 10.29 -15.85 6.34
C HIS A 193 11.59 -16.19 7.10
N PRO A 194 12.78 -15.85 6.57
CA PRO A 194 14.04 -16.11 7.27
C PRO A 194 14.13 -15.29 8.57
N LEU A 195 13.24 -14.30 8.73
CA LEU A 195 13.11 -13.52 9.96
C LEU A 195 12.09 -14.21 10.87
N THR A 196 12.58 -14.89 11.90
CA THR A 196 11.73 -15.52 12.91
C THR A 196 10.95 -14.48 13.72
N PRO A 197 9.79 -14.81 14.32
CA PRO A 197 9.10 -13.92 15.25
C PRO A 197 10.06 -13.37 16.33
N THR A 198 10.95 -14.19 16.89
CA THR A 198 11.95 -13.77 17.87
C THR A 198 12.90 -12.69 17.34
N PHE A 199 13.19 -12.70 16.03
CA PHE A 199 13.98 -11.64 15.40
C PHE A 199 13.18 -10.32 15.33
N MET A 200 11.91 -10.39 15.06
CA MET A 200 11.04 -9.21 14.94
C MET A 200 10.69 -8.58 16.30
N ASP A 201 10.74 -9.36 17.39
CA ASP A 201 10.47 -8.88 18.76
C ASP A 201 11.63 -8.05 19.33
N ARG A 202 12.82 -8.12 18.71
CA ARG A 202 13.98 -7.33 19.10
C ARG A 202 14.04 -6.01 18.37
N SER A 203 14.65 -5.01 19.01
CA SER A 203 15.06 -3.77 18.37
C SER A 203 16.56 -3.85 18.05
N TYR A 204 16.93 -3.34 16.89
CA TYR A 204 18.31 -3.34 16.41
C TYR A 204 18.73 -1.93 16.02
N SER A 205 19.96 -1.57 16.37
CA SER A 205 20.63 -0.47 15.68
C SER A 205 21.07 -0.94 14.28
N LEU A 206 21.36 -0.01 13.39
CA LEU A 206 21.78 -0.35 12.03
C LEU A 206 22.99 -1.29 11.97
N SER A 207 23.93 -1.15 12.90
CA SER A 207 25.14 -1.96 12.97
C SER A 207 24.92 -3.38 13.53
N GLU A 208 23.77 -3.62 14.15
CA GLU A 208 23.45 -4.89 14.81
C GLU A 208 22.47 -5.75 13.99
N ILE A 209 21.90 -5.22 12.91
CA ILE A 209 20.98 -5.98 12.06
C ILE A 209 21.73 -7.18 11.47
N PRO A 210 21.29 -8.43 11.75
CA PRO A 210 21.87 -9.61 11.15
C PRO A 210 21.75 -9.59 9.62
N ARG A 211 22.78 -10.10 8.96
CA ARG A 211 22.77 -10.20 7.51
C ARG A 211 21.68 -11.16 7.02
N ILE A 212 20.80 -10.65 6.16
CA ILE A 212 19.70 -11.43 5.59
C ILE A 212 20.19 -12.14 4.31
N PRO A 213 19.91 -13.46 4.13
CA PRO A 213 20.27 -14.19 2.92
C PRO A 213 19.71 -13.56 1.65
N ARG A 214 20.58 -13.30 0.68
CA ARG A 214 20.21 -12.55 -0.55
C ARG A 214 19.33 -13.34 -1.51
N GLU A 215 19.37 -14.65 -1.46
CA GLU A 215 18.55 -15.54 -2.29
C GLU A 215 17.05 -15.34 -2.12
N TYR A 216 16.60 -14.97 -0.90
CA TYR A 216 15.18 -14.76 -0.57
C TYR A 216 14.78 -13.29 -0.49
N SER A 217 15.75 -12.37 -0.52
CA SER A 217 15.51 -10.94 -0.22
C SER A 217 14.46 -10.28 -1.12
N ALA A 218 14.48 -10.57 -2.41
CA ALA A 218 13.52 -9.99 -3.36
C ALA A 218 12.09 -10.48 -3.14
N LEU A 219 11.89 -11.75 -2.83
CA LEU A 219 10.58 -12.30 -2.50
C LEU A 219 10.07 -11.77 -1.16
N MET A 220 10.97 -11.66 -0.16
CA MET A 220 10.65 -11.02 1.12
C MET A 220 10.17 -9.58 0.93
N GLN A 221 10.90 -8.81 0.13
CA GLN A 221 10.54 -7.42 -0.15
C GLN A 221 9.20 -7.31 -0.87
N LEU A 222 8.95 -8.17 -1.85
CA LEU A 222 7.68 -8.22 -2.55
C LEU A 222 6.53 -8.50 -1.57
N ASN A 223 6.69 -9.49 -0.70
CA ASN A 223 5.70 -9.83 0.31
C ASN A 223 5.49 -8.69 1.32
N ALA A 224 6.55 -7.93 1.65
CA ALA A 224 6.47 -6.80 2.56
C ALA A 224 5.81 -5.55 1.94
N PHE A 225 5.89 -5.34 0.64
CA PHE A 225 5.20 -4.24 -0.03
C PHE A 225 3.68 -4.36 0.04
N PHE A 226 3.13 -5.58 -0.04
CA PHE A 226 1.69 -5.78 -0.04
C PHE A 226 1.00 -5.26 1.22
N PRO A 227 1.37 -5.69 2.45
CA PRO A 227 0.74 -5.16 3.66
C PRO A 227 0.94 -3.65 3.82
N ILE A 228 2.12 -3.12 3.49
CA ILE A 228 2.37 -1.67 3.54
C ILE A 228 1.42 -0.93 2.60
N HIS A 229 1.27 -1.39 1.38
CA HIS A 229 0.43 -0.71 0.40
C HIS A 229 -1.06 -0.87 0.72
N TYR A 230 -1.52 -2.10 0.95
CA TYR A 230 -2.96 -2.36 1.12
C TYR A 230 -3.41 -2.19 2.58
N THR A 231 -2.75 -2.84 3.52
CA THR A 231 -3.22 -2.86 4.91
C THR A 231 -2.86 -1.56 5.63
N ALA A 232 -1.59 -1.19 5.67
CA ALA A 232 -1.13 0.00 6.36
C ALA A 232 -1.67 1.27 5.69
N GLY A 233 -1.63 1.32 4.35
CA GLY A 233 -2.16 2.44 3.57
C GLY A 233 -3.64 2.66 3.80
N ASN A 234 -4.46 1.61 3.71
CA ASN A 234 -5.90 1.70 3.98
C ASN A 234 -6.20 2.13 5.42
N ARG A 235 -5.46 1.62 6.41
CA ARG A 235 -5.64 2.02 7.82
C ARG A 235 -5.29 3.49 8.05
N LEU A 236 -4.24 3.97 7.44
CA LEU A 236 -3.89 5.38 7.49
C LEU A 236 -4.95 6.25 6.80
N GLU A 237 -5.46 5.85 5.63
CA GLU A 237 -6.55 6.56 4.95
C GLU A 237 -7.83 6.61 5.82
N ILE A 238 -8.16 5.53 6.53
CA ILE A 238 -9.28 5.48 7.48
C ILE A 238 -9.01 6.45 8.65
N ALA A 239 -7.80 6.46 9.19
CA ALA A 239 -7.42 7.37 10.27
C ALA A 239 -7.52 8.84 9.83
N LEU A 240 -7.04 9.18 8.64
CA LEU A 240 -7.17 10.53 8.05
C LEU A 240 -8.64 11.00 7.96
N ARG A 241 -9.59 10.09 7.72
CA ARG A 241 -11.02 10.39 7.61
C ARG A 241 -11.76 10.45 8.95
N ARG A 242 -11.10 10.17 10.06
CA ARG A 242 -11.74 10.08 11.37
C ARG A 242 -12.52 11.35 11.71
N GLY A 243 -13.80 11.19 12.02
CA GLY A 243 -14.69 12.31 12.32
C GLY A 243 -15.24 13.04 11.09
N ALA A 244 -14.87 12.66 9.88
CA ALA A 244 -15.33 13.28 8.65
C ALA A 244 -16.21 12.33 7.83
N ASN A 245 -17.31 12.86 7.29
CA ASN A 245 -18.14 12.11 6.35
C ASN A 245 -17.62 12.29 4.90
N LEU A 246 -16.35 11.91 4.69
CA LEU A 246 -15.71 11.96 3.38
C LEU A 246 -15.45 10.56 2.83
N SER A 247 -15.66 10.41 1.52
CA SER A 247 -15.23 9.22 0.80
C SER A 247 -13.71 9.16 0.67
N ARG A 248 -13.17 7.96 0.41
CA ARG A 248 -11.74 7.76 0.13
C ARG A 248 -11.21 8.71 -0.94
N GLN A 249 -11.94 8.86 -2.05
CA GLN A 249 -11.55 9.74 -3.16
C GLN A 249 -11.42 11.20 -2.73
N GLN A 250 -12.32 11.67 -1.89
CA GLN A 250 -12.30 13.05 -1.36
C GLN A 250 -11.11 13.31 -0.46
N VAL A 251 -10.78 12.38 0.43
CA VAL A 251 -9.60 12.48 1.29
C VAL A 251 -8.31 12.49 0.50
N ILE A 252 -8.20 11.60 -0.52
CA ILE A 252 -7.02 11.55 -1.36
C ILE A 252 -6.86 12.86 -2.16
N ILE A 253 -7.94 13.47 -2.64
CA ILE A 253 -7.87 14.80 -3.28
C ILE A 253 -7.27 15.84 -2.35
N LEU A 254 -7.72 15.89 -1.10
CA LEU A 254 -7.17 16.82 -0.11
C LEU A 254 -5.72 16.52 0.20
N TRP A 255 -5.36 15.25 0.32
CA TRP A 255 -3.99 14.84 0.58
C TRP A 255 -3.05 15.23 -0.57
N ILE A 256 -3.44 14.94 -1.83
CA ILE A 256 -2.66 15.35 -3.02
C ILE A 256 -2.44 16.87 -3.04
N ILE A 257 -3.50 17.66 -2.85
CA ILE A 257 -3.39 19.13 -2.85
C ILE A 257 -2.43 19.59 -1.77
N SER A 258 -2.50 18.99 -0.59
CA SER A 258 -1.63 19.37 0.54
C SER A 258 -0.19 18.89 0.38
N ALA A 259 0.04 17.74 -0.25
CA ALA A 259 1.37 17.15 -0.42
C ALA A 259 2.12 17.67 -1.66
N GLU A 260 1.40 17.84 -2.79
CA GLU A 260 2.01 18.15 -4.11
C GLU A 260 1.54 19.47 -4.70
N GLY A 261 0.53 20.08 -4.10
CA GLY A 261 -0.03 21.35 -4.58
C GLY A 261 0.87 22.54 -4.33
N LEU A 262 0.62 23.63 -5.06
CA LEU A 262 1.30 24.88 -4.90
C LEU A 262 1.11 25.39 -3.45
N ASN A 263 2.20 25.49 -2.71
CA ASN A 263 2.23 25.84 -1.27
C ASN A 263 1.31 24.96 -0.40
N GLY A 264 0.99 23.74 -0.83
CA GLY A 264 0.05 22.86 -0.13
C GLY A 264 -1.41 23.33 -0.16
N MET A 265 -1.75 24.27 -1.03
CA MET A 265 -3.03 25.00 -1.00
C MET A 265 -3.85 24.82 -2.27
N SER A 266 -3.23 24.59 -3.40
CA SER A 266 -3.92 24.53 -4.67
C SER A 266 -3.23 23.65 -5.68
N MET A 267 -3.99 23.07 -6.60
CA MET A 267 -3.46 22.19 -7.65
C MET A 267 -4.29 22.29 -8.93
N PRO A 268 -3.66 22.24 -10.12
CA PRO A 268 -4.39 22.15 -11.38
C PRO A 268 -5.31 20.92 -11.38
N ARG A 269 -6.58 21.12 -11.76
CA ARG A 269 -7.56 20.03 -11.80
C ARG A 269 -7.09 18.84 -12.63
N LYS A 270 -6.44 19.09 -13.78
CA LYS A 270 -5.88 18.02 -14.62
C LYS A 270 -4.80 17.19 -13.91
N ALA A 271 -4.01 17.81 -13.02
CA ALA A 271 -3.00 17.10 -12.25
C ALA A 271 -3.67 16.17 -11.22
N ILE A 272 -4.71 16.65 -10.52
CA ILE A 272 -5.53 15.81 -9.62
C ILE A 272 -6.17 14.65 -10.40
N GLU A 273 -6.77 14.92 -11.58
CA GLU A 273 -7.39 13.90 -12.42
C GLU A 273 -6.38 12.83 -12.87
N ARG A 274 -5.13 13.23 -13.22
CA ARG A 274 -4.06 12.32 -13.59
C ARG A 274 -3.67 11.43 -12.41
N ALA A 275 -3.36 12.01 -11.26
CA ALA A 275 -2.98 11.26 -10.07
C ALA A 275 -4.04 10.25 -9.65
N LEU A 276 -5.32 10.66 -9.58
CA LEU A 276 -6.41 9.76 -9.20
C LEU A 276 -6.72 8.67 -10.23
N ARG A 277 -6.52 8.96 -11.52
CA ARG A 277 -6.61 7.92 -12.56
C ARG A 277 -5.49 6.91 -12.39
N ASP A 278 -4.26 7.37 -12.18
CA ASP A 278 -3.09 6.52 -12.09
C ASP A 278 -3.08 5.71 -10.78
N TRP A 279 -3.61 6.24 -9.67
CA TRP A 279 -3.60 5.59 -8.36
C TRP A 279 -4.85 4.79 -8.02
N LEU A 280 -6.01 5.18 -8.53
CA LEU A 280 -7.30 4.57 -8.17
C LEU A 280 -8.11 4.09 -9.37
N GLU A 281 -7.59 4.18 -10.58
CA GLU A 281 -8.28 3.86 -11.84
C GLU A 281 -9.61 4.62 -12.03
N LEU A 282 -9.68 5.84 -11.47
CA LEU A 282 -10.89 6.63 -11.54
C LEU A 282 -11.06 7.29 -12.90
N THR A 283 -12.30 7.33 -13.37
CA THR A 283 -12.64 8.10 -14.56
C THR A 283 -12.63 9.60 -14.25
N SER A 284 -12.33 10.45 -15.26
CA SER A 284 -12.42 11.92 -15.11
C SER A 284 -13.79 12.39 -14.62
N SER A 285 -14.87 11.65 -14.97
CA SER A 285 -16.22 11.92 -14.47
C SER A 285 -16.33 11.69 -12.96
N SER A 286 -15.78 10.58 -12.43
CA SER A 286 -15.78 10.28 -11.00
C SER A 286 -14.98 11.32 -10.21
N VAL A 287 -13.77 11.68 -10.70
CA VAL A 287 -12.94 12.72 -10.09
C VAL A 287 -13.66 14.07 -10.08
N SER A 288 -14.27 14.45 -11.21
CA SER A 288 -15.05 15.69 -11.32
C SER A 288 -16.22 15.75 -10.35
N LYS A 289 -16.88 14.60 -10.13
CA LYS A 289 -17.98 14.49 -9.15
C LYS A 289 -17.45 14.64 -7.72
N ALA A 290 -16.32 14.01 -7.38
CA ALA A 290 -15.70 14.13 -6.07
C ALA A 290 -15.23 15.56 -5.77
N ILE A 291 -14.58 16.24 -6.73
CA ILE A 291 -14.19 17.66 -6.57
C ILE A 291 -15.45 18.53 -6.37
N ARG A 292 -16.48 18.38 -7.20
CA ARG A 292 -17.73 19.16 -7.06
C ARG A 292 -18.42 18.95 -5.73
N SER A 293 -18.42 17.74 -5.19
CA SER A 293 -19.00 17.49 -3.87
C SER A 293 -18.23 18.16 -2.72
N LEU A 294 -16.95 18.45 -2.92
CA LEU A 294 -16.14 19.18 -1.96
C LEU A 294 -16.26 20.72 -2.11
N THR A 295 -16.72 21.21 -3.26
CA THR A 295 -16.94 22.66 -3.50
C THR A 295 -18.31 23.15 -3.06
N GLY A 296 -19.26 22.27 -2.81
CA GLY A 296 -20.62 22.59 -2.42
C GLY A 296 -20.94 22.20 -0.98
N ALA A 297 -22.14 22.63 -0.51
CA ALA A 297 -22.64 22.20 0.78
C ALA A 297 -22.81 20.68 0.84
N PRO A 298 -22.58 20.04 2.01
CA PRO A 298 -22.26 20.66 3.30
C PRO A 298 -20.78 20.96 3.51
N HIS A 299 -19.88 20.60 2.59
CA HIS A 299 -18.45 20.61 2.82
C HIS A 299 -17.81 22.00 2.66
N ASN A 300 -17.99 22.62 1.49
CA ASN A 300 -17.42 23.93 1.11
C ASN A 300 -15.88 24.05 1.35
N ILE A 301 -15.15 22.93 1.28
CA ILE A 301 -13.71 22.87 1.61
C ILE A 301 -12.81 23.09 0.39
N LEU A 302 -13.37 23.11 -0.80
CA LEU A 302 -12.67 23.46 -2.03
C LEU A 302 -13.36 24.60 -2.77
N THR A 303 -12.59 25.36 -3.53
CA THR A 303 -13.08 26.29 -4.55
C THR A 303 -12.35 26.04 -5.87
N ILE A 304 -12.97 26.44 -6.97
CA ILE A 304 -12.38 26.30 -8.32
C ILE A 304 -12.21 27.69 -8.90
N VAL A 305 -10.97 28.02 -9.26
CA VAL A 305 -10.61 29.32 -9.86
C VAL A 305 -10.12 29.08 -11.29
N GLU A 306 -10.50 29.92 -12.23
CA GLU A 306 -9.94 29.93 -13.58
C GLU A 306 -8.57 30.60 -13.55
N LEU A 307 -7.57 29.97 -14.19
CA LEU A 307 -6.23 30.58 -14.31
C LEU A 307 -6.31 31.74 -15.30
N PRO A 308 -5.89 32.95 -14.91
CA PRO A 308 -5.98 34.14 -15.76
C PRO A 308 -5.25 34.00 -17.10
N GLU A 309 -4.15 33.22 -17.10
CA GLU A 309 -3.27 33.01 -18.26
C GLU A 309 -3.78 31.91 -19.22
N SER A 310 -4.73 31.11 -18.77
CA SER A 310 -5.29 30.00 -19.54
C SER A 310 -6.77 29.83 -19.21
N GLY A 311 -7.64 30.49 -19.95
CA GLY A 311 -9.11 30.39 -19.75
C GLY A 311 -9.71 28.98 -19.86
N ARG A 312 -8.88 27.96 -20.03
CA ARG A 312 -9.25 26.54 -20.08
C ARG A 312 -8.75 25.72 -18.89
N GLU A 313 -7.78 26.22 -18.13
CA GLU A 313 -7.24 25.52 -16.96
C GLU A 313 -7.92 25.98 -15.68
N LYS A 314 -8.35 25.01 -14.88
CA LYS A 314 -9.00 25.23 -13.59
C LYS A 314 -8.07 24.83 -12.47
N LEU A 315 -7.88 25.73 -11.53
CA LEU A 315 -7.14 25.50 -10.29
C LEU A 315 -8.14 25.13 -9.20
N VAL A 316 -7.88 24.04 -8.50
CA VAL A 316 -8.63 23.61 -7.32
C VAL A 316 -7.89 24.09 -6.11
N CYS A 317 -8.53 24.88 -5.27
CA CYS A 317 -7.92 25.54 -4.11
C CYS A 317 -8.65 25.13 -2.83
N LEU A 318 -7.91 24.98 -1.74
CA LEU A 318 -8.50 24.88 -0.40
C LEU A 318 -9.12 26.22 0.00
N THR A 319 -10.34 26.20 0.54
CA THR A 319 -10.93 27.32 1.26
C THR A 319 -10.29 27.47 2.65
N GLU A 320 -10.64 28.48 3.43
CA GLU A 320 -10.16 28.58 4.84
C GLU A 320 -10.68 27.39 5.67
N GLU A 321 -11.96 26.99 5.47
CA GLU A 321 -12.52 25.77 6.06
C GLU A 321 -11.77 24.53 5.56
N GLY A 322 -11.39 24.49 4.29
CA GLY A 322 -10.62 23.41 3.70
C GLY A 322 -9.22 23.27 4.28
N LYS A 323 -8.56 24.40 4.60
CA LYS A 323 -7.25 24.39 5.26
C LYS A 323 -7.35 23.86 6.70
N ALA A 324 -8.34 24.34 7.46
CA ALA A 324 -8.61 23.84 8.80
C ALA A 324 -8.89 22.33 8.78
N PHE A 325 -9.78 21.90 7.87
CA PHE A 325 -10.13 20.50 7.69
C PHE A 325 -8.89 19.63 7.32
N ALA A 326 -8.08 20.08 6.37
CA ALA A 326 -6.84 19.38 6.01
C ALA A 326 -5.88 19.29 7.20
N GLY A 327 -5.79 20.35 8.01
CA GLY A 327 -5.02 20.36 9.27
C GLY A 327 -5.48 19.25 10.21
N ASP A 328 -6.78 19.16 10.49
CA ASP A 328 -7.37 18.15 11.38
C ASP A 328 -7.16 16.72 10.80
N MET A 329 -7.34 16.57 9.51
CA MET A 329 -7.08 15.32 8.79
C MET A 329 -5.62 14.85 9.01
N PHE A 330 -4.64 15.74 8.83
CA PHE A 330 -3.24 15.41 9.08
C PHE A 330 -2.96 15.08 10.55
N GLN A 331 -3.57 15.81 11.48
CA GLN A 331 -3.44 15.50 12.92
C GLN A 331 -3.96 14.09 13.24
N ASN A 332 -5.08 13.67 12.67
CA ASN A 332 -5.59 12.30 12.81
C ASN A 332 -4.59 11.26 12.28
N GLY A 333 -3.97 11.52 11.13
CA GLY A 333 -2.93 10.65 10.57
C GLY A 333 -1.68 10.58 11.45
N ILE A 334 -1.23 11.72 11.98
CA ILE A 334 -0.09 11.82 12.92
C ILE A 334 -0.39 11.04 14.21
N GLN A 335 -1.58 11.21 14.80
CA GLN A 335 -2.00 10.47 15.99
C GLN A 335 -2.03 8.95 15.76
N PHE A 336 -2.46 8.52 14.59
CA PHE A 336 -2.42 7.12 14.22
C PHE A 336 -0.98 6.60 14.11
N LEU A 337 -0.09 7.36 13.45
CA LEU A 337 1.31 6.97 13.29
C LEU A 337 2.11 7.03 14.60
N HIS A 338 1.69 7.83 15.58
CA HIS A 338 2.28 7.75 16.94
C HIS A 338 2.16 6.33 17.50
N LYS A 339 1.05 5.62 17.29
CA LYS A 339 0.92 4.22 17.71
C LYS A 339 1.98 3.29 17.08
N VAL A 340 2.44 3.61 15.87
CA VAL A 340 3.53 2.87 15.21
C VAL A 340 4.88 3.28 15.81
N ILE A 341 5.12 4.58 15.94
CA ILE A 341 6.36 5.15 16.50
C ILE A 341 6.59 4.67 17.94
N ASP A 342 5.54 4.55 18.74
CA ASP A 342 5.63 4.11 20.15
C ASP A 342 6.10 2.64 20.27
N LYS A 343 5.97 1.85 19.22
CA LYS A 343 6.44 0.46 19.17
C LYS A 343 7.86 0.32 18.57
N LEU A 344 8.51 1.43 18.20
CA LEU A 344 9.85 1.47 17.62
C LEU A 344 10.87 2.09 18.60
N SER A 345 12.10 1.62 18.58
CA SER A 345 13.24 2.29 19.22
C SER A 345 13.64 3.53 18.43
N ASP A 346 14.49 4.41 19.02
CA ASP A 346 14.95 5.61 18.33
C ASP A 346 15.79 5.26 17.06
N ASP A 347 16.63 4.25 17.14
CA ASP A 347 17.38 3.73 15.99
C ASP A 347 16.44 3.19 14.89
N GLU A 348 15.37 2.49 15.26
CA GLU A 348 14.37 2.00 14.30
C GLU A 348 13.55 3.13 13.69
N ILE A 349 13.28 4.22 14.43
CA ILE A 349 12.65 5.42 13.90
C ILE A 349 13.52 6.05 12.82
N ASP A 350 14.80 6.23 13.10
CA ASP A 350 15.74 6.78 12.13
C ASP A 350 15.85 5.89 10.89
N MET A 351 15.90 4.56 11.08
CA MET A 351 15.92 3.59 9.98
C MET A 351 14.63 3.63 9.14
N VAL A 352 13.43 3.64 9.76
CA VAL A 352 12.17 3.67 8.99
C VAL A 352 12.06 4.94 8.16
N LEU A 353 12.44 6.06 8.75
CA LEU A 353 12.43 7.33 8.04
C LEU A 353 13.46 7.34 6.90
N HIS A 354 14.67 6.82 7.11
CA HIS A 354 15.68 6.68 6.06
C HIS A 354 15.19 5.77 4.92
N VAL A 355 14.75 4.55 5.26
CA VAL A 355 14.31 3.55 4.27
C VAL A 355 13.15 4.04 3.43
N PHE A 356 12.13 4.69 4.03
CA PHE A 356 10.98 5.21 3.27
C PHE A 356 11.38 6.35 2.33
N LYS A 357 12.29 7.24 2.77
CA LYS A 357 12.87 8.28 1.91
C LYS A 357 13.61 7.66 0.74
N ARG A 358 14.52 6.70 1.01
CA ARG A 358 15.30 6.01 -0.01
C ARG A 358 14.43 5.26 -1.01
N THR A 359 13.39 4.59 -0.52
CA THR A 359 12.41 3.91 -1.36
C THR A 359 11.80 4.87 -2.39
N SER A 360 11.37 6.04 -1.96
CA SER A 360 10.80 7.06 -2.85
C SER A 360 11.81 7.55 -3.88
N GLU A 361 13.03 7.89 -3.44
CA GLU A 361 14.12 8.35 -4.32
C GLU A 361 14.50 7.33 -5.39
N ILE A 362 14.60 6.04 -5.02
CA ILE A 362 14.89 4.96 -5.97
C ILE A 362 13.77 4.84 -7.00
N PHE A 363 12.53 4.90 -6.57
CA PHE A 363 11.39 4.79 -7.47
C PHE A 363 11.13 6.03 -8.34
N GLU A 364 11.78 7.17 -8.08
CA GLU A 364 11.84 8.27 -9.06
C GLU A 364 12.53 7.84 -10.35
N GLY A 365 13.56 6.99 -10.23
CA GLY A 365 14.29 6.39 -11.37
C GLY A 365 13.67 5.10 -11.91
N TYR A 366 12.41 4.79 -11.59
CA TYR A 366 11.75 3.56 -12.02
C TYR A 366 11.70 3.42 -13.55
N PRO A 367 12.28 2.34 -14.13
CA PRO A 367 12.43 2.21 -15.58
C PRO A 367 11.12 1.78 -16.30
N GLY A 368 10.06 1.54 -15.58
CA GLY A 368 8.82 0.96 -16.08
C GLY A 368 8.60 -0.48 -15.61
N PRO A 369 7.44 -1.09 -15.94
CA PRO A 369 7.10 -2.43 -15.48
C PRO A 369 8.10 -3.47 -15.92
N PHE A 370 8.58 -4.28 -14.99
CA PHE A 370 9.42 -5.44 -15.27
C PHE A 370 8.57 -6.55 -15.89
N ARG A 371 9.05 -7.15 -16.96
CA ARG A 371 8.34 -8.19 -17.72
C ARG A 371 9.35 -9.26 -18.11
N ASP A 372 9.03 -10.53 -17.81
CA ASP A 372 9.71 -11.71 -18.34
C ASP A 372 9.22 -12.04 -19.75
#